data_519ea6176595a9b0b1d37e1a2b7a2517
#
_entry.id   519ea6176595a9b0b1d37e1a2b7a2517
#
_cell.length_a   1.000
_cell.length_b   1.000
_cell.length_c   1.000
_cell.angle_alpha   90.00
_cell.angle_beta   90.00
_cell.angle_gamma   90.00
#
_symmetry.space_group_name_H-M   'P 1'
#
loop_
_entity.id
_entity.type
_entity.pdbx_description
1 polymer ?
#
loop_
_entity_poly.entity_id
_entity_poly.type
_entity_poly.pdbx_seq_one_letter_code
_entity_poly.pdbx_strand_id
1 'polypeptide(L)'
;YLKENDKLFKKIKLTHDYPHCWRCKSPLIYYAKPAWYIRTTQYKNEIIEANKSVNWYPEYVGTKRFNNWLENMVDWGISRNRYWGCPMPIWICDKCSCKHVIGSLDELQSMVVENINVRDLELHRPYIDNVHLKCPECGGVMSRVSDVMDVWFDSGAMPYGQYHYPFENKELFESQFPADFIAEGVDQTRGWFNSLICISTIVSGVSSFKNVVVNDMVLDGFGKKMSKSVGNIIDPIKELNTYGADVVRWYMLYASPVWTPLKYDSNGCKEVHSKFFNPLKN
;
A
#
# COMPACT_ATOMS: atom_id res chain seq x y z
N TYR A 1 -7.00 37.07 22.17
CA TYR A 1 -5.62 37.54 21.99
C TYR A 1 -5.49 38.54 20.84
N LEU A 2 -5.82 38.18 19.55
CA LEU A 2 -5.65 39.10 18.42
C LEU A 2 -6.50 40.36 18.54
N LYS A 3 -7.77 40.22 19.03
CA LYS A 3 -8.67 41.35 19.23
C LYS A 3 -8.22 42.22 20.41
N GLU A 4 -7.76 41.65 21.47
CA GLU A 4 -7.29 42.33 22.68
C GLU A 4 -5.99 43.11 22.48
N ASN A 5 -5.21 42.75 21.45
CA ASN A 5 -3.94 43.40 21.12
C ASN A 5 -4.00 44.22 19.82
N ASP A 6 -5.19 44.58 19.34
CA ASP A 6 -5.42 45.34 18.11
C ASP A 6 -4.74 44.80 16.84
N LYS A 7 -4.55 43.47 16.82
CA LYS A 7 -3.92 42.73 15.68
C LYS A 7 -4.95 42.04 14.80
N LEU A 8 -6.23 42.13 15.12
CA LEU A 8 -7.31 41.48 14.36
C LEU A 8 -7.74 42.36 13.20
N PHE A 9 -7.31 42.02 11.98
CA PHE A 9 -7.71 42.77 10.79
C PHE A 9 -9.20 42.57 10.42
N LYS A 10 -9.65 41.28 10.40
CA LYS A 10 -11.05 40.94 10.06
C LYS A 10 -11.42 39.55 10.58
N LYS A 11 -12.67 39.40 10.97
CA LYS A 11 -13.28 38.09 11.28
C LYS A 11 -14.41 37.84 10.30
N ILE A 12 -14.33 36.75 9.52
CA ILE A 12 -15.37 36.34 8.57
C ILE A 12 -15.82 34.92 8.95
N LYS A 13 -17.09 34.64 8.71
CA LYS A 13 -17.63 33.27 8.82
C LYS A 13 -17.51 32.63 7.46
N LEU A 14 -16.84 31.45 7.41
CA LEU A 14 -16.68 30.64 6.23
C LEU A 14 -17.35 29.27 6.45
N THR A 15 -18.16 28.85 5.52
CA THR A 15 -18.68 27.48 5.47
C THR A 15 -17.80 26.67 4.54
N HIS A 16 -17.29 25.55 5.04
CA HIS A 16 -16.42 24.65 4.28
C HIS A 16 -16.62 23.22 4.78
N ASP A 17 -16.20 22.25 3.96
CA ASP A 17 -16.16 20.86 4.36
C ASP A 17 -15.11 20.66 5.47
N TYR A 18 -15.46 19.91 6.51
CA TYR A 18 -14.58 19.61 7.61
C TYR A 18 -14.38 18.10 7.76
N PRO A 19 -13.13 17.61 7.93
CA PRO A 19 -12.88 16.19 8.04
C PRO A 19 -13.43 15.61 9.36
N HIS A 20 -14.14 14.50 9.24
CA HIS A 20 -14.69 13.75 10.36
C HIS A 20 -14.18 12.31 10.36
N CYS A 21 -14.05 11.72 11.53
CA CYS A 21 -13.70 10.32 11.68
C CYS A 21 -14.74 9.44 10.97
N TRP A 22 -14.30 8.59 10.06
CA TRP A 22 -15.21 7.73 9.29
C TRP A 22 -15.96 6.70 10.16
N ARG A 23 -15.44 6.36 11.36
CA ARG A 23 -16.07 5.44 12.32
C ARG A 23 -17.05 6.15 13.25
N CYS A 24 -16.56 7.12 14.03
CA CYS A 24 -17.35 7.75 15.11
C CYS A 24 -17.93 9.11 14.72
N LYS A 25 -17.64 9.62 13.50
CA LYS A 25 -18.12 10.90 12.97
C LYS A 25 -17.70 12.14 13.78
N SER A 26 -16.83 11.99 14.79
CA SER A 26 -16.28 13.16 15.49
C SER A 26 -15.39 14.00 14.56
N PRO A 27 -15.37 15.34 14.73
CA PRO A 27 -14.49 16.20 13.97
C PRO A 27 -13.02 15.89 14.28
N LEU A 28 -12.17 15.95 13.25
CA LEU A 28 -10.74 15.70 13.38
C LEU A 28 -9.99 17.02 13.58
N ILE A 29 -8.85 16.97 14.25
CA ILE A 29 -7.92 18.09 14.38
C ILE A 29 -6.56 17.72 13.79
N TYR A 30 -5.85 18.71 13.29
CA TYR A 30 -4.45 18.56 12.88
C TYR A 30 -3.55 18.88 14.06
N TYR A 31 -2.59 18.00 14.35
CA TYR A 31 -1.54 18.25 15.32
C TYR A 31 -0.23 17.58 14.90
N ALA A 32 0.90 18.15 15.30
CA ALA A 32 2.21 17.61 15.01
C ALA A 32 2.49 16.39 15.90
N LYS A 33 3.00 15.33 15.28
CA LYS A 33 3.42 14.08 15.95
C LYS A 33 4.73 13.59 15.34
N PRO A 34 5.71 13.14 16.15
CA PRO A 34 6.87 12.44 15.61
C PRO A 34 6.47 11.22 14.79
N ALA A 35 7.13 11.00 13.68
CA ALA A 35 6.90 9.88 12.80
C ALA A 35 8.20 9.50 12.08
N TRP A 36 8.25 8.25 11.59
CA TRP A 36 9.36 7.73 10.80
C TRP A 36 9.07 7.90 9.33
N TYR A 37 10.08 8.31 8.56
CA TYR A 37 9.97 8.56 7.14
C TYR A 37 11.10 7.87 6.37
N ILE A 38 10.76 7.34 5.20
CA ILE A 38 11.75 7.05 4.16
C ILE A 38 11.90 8.31 3.32
N ARG A 39 13.13 8.77 3.11
CA ARG A 39 13.43 9.94 2.27
C ARG A 39 13.32 9.55 0.79
N THR A 40 12.10 9.28 0.35
CA THR A 40 11.82 8.89 -1.05
C THR A 40 12.13 10.00 -2.04
N THR A 41 12.08 11.26 -1.60
CA THR A 41 12.45 12.42 -2.44
C THR A 41 13.91 12.40 -2.88
N GLN A 42 14.80 11.74 -2.14
CA GLN A 42 16.21 11.55 -2.51
C GLN A 42 16.36 10.69 -3.77
N TYR A 43 15.43 9.75 -4.01
CA TYR A 43 15.44 8.80 -5.12
C TYR A 43 14.40 9.13 -6.20
N LYS A 44 13.89 10.36 -6.18
CA LYS A 44 12.79 10.77 -7.06
C LYS A 44 13.10 10.60 -8.54
N ASN A 45 14.29 10.99 -8.97
CA ASN A 45 14.70 10.89 -10.37
C ASN A 45 14.81 9.43 -10.81
N GLU A 46 15.41 8.58 -9.98
CA GLU A 46 15.56 7.15 -10.22
C GLU A 46 14.20 6.46 -10.29
N ILE A 47 13.26 6.83 -9.40
CA ILE A 47 11.89 6.30 -9.40
C ILE A 47 11.14 6.72 -10.66
N ILE A 48 11.31 7.96 -11.12
CA ILE A 48 10.71 8.44 -12.38
C ILE A 48 11.30 7.69 -13.58
N GLU A 49 12.61 7.46 -13.61
CA GLU A 49 13.25 6.68 -14.68
C GLU A 49 12.80 5.21 -14.64
N ALA A 50 12.69 4.60 -13.47
CA ALA A 50 12.13 3.26 -13.32
C ALA A 50 10.68 3.18 -13.83
N ASN A 51 9.85 4.21 -13.59
CA ASN A 51 8.50 4.27 -14.15
C ASN A 51 8.48 4.36 -15.68
N LYS A 52 9.42 5.03 -16.30
CA LYS A 52 9.52 5.12 -17.78
C LYS A 52 9.84 3.79 -18.44
N SER A 53 10.48 2.86 -17.73
CA SER A 53 10.78 1.52 -18.24
C SER A 53 9.59 0.56 -18.18
N VAL A 54 8.48 0.95 -17.55
CA VAL A 54 7.29 0.13 -17.39
C VAL A 54 6.30 0.37 -18.54
N ASN A 55 5.77 -0.71 -19.09
CA ASN A 55 4.68 -0.66 -20.06
C ASN A 55 3.33 -0.55 -19.35
N TRP A 56 2.65 0.57 -19.52
CA TRP A 56 1.35 0.83 -18.89
C TRP A 56 0.20 0.61 -19.89
N TYR A 57 -0.81 -0.11 -19.47
CA TYR A 57 -2.05 -0.34 -20.21
C TYR A 57 -3.25 0.15 -19.39
N PRO A 58 -3.80 1.37 -19.72
CA PRO A 58 -3.41 2.27 -20.82
C PRO A 58 -2.19 3.14 -20.47
N GLU A 59 -1.43 3.51 -21.49
CA GLU A 59 -0.18 4.28 -21.36
C GLU A 59 -0.33 5.58 -20.59
N TYR A 60 -1.44 6.30 -20.78
CA TYR A 60 -1.66 7.61 -20.12
C TYR A 60 -1.69 7.54 -18.58
N VAL A 61 -1.97 6.38 -18.02
CA VAL A 61 -1.95 6.20 -16.55
C VAL A 61 -0.52 6.33 -16.04
N GLY A 62 0.43 5.69 -16.68
CA GLY A 62 1.85 5.76 -16.32
C GLY A 62 2.49 7.09 -16.66
N THR A 63 2.29 7.56 -17.91
CA THR A 63 2.97 8.76 -18.43
C THR A 63 2.41 10.09 -17.94
N LYS A 64 1.12 10.13 -17.56
CA LYS A 64 0.47 11.36 -17.07
C LYS A 64 0.11 11.26 -15.59
N ARG A 65 -0.86 10.40 -15.24
CA ARG A 65 -1.41 10.34 -13.88
C ARG A 65 -0.36 9.93 -12.84
N PHE A 66 0.36 8.85 -13.08
CA PHE A 66 1.34 8.34 -12.14
C PHE A 66 2.63 9.15 -12.18
N ASN A 67 3.11 9.54 -13.36
CA ASN A 67 4.30 10.39 -13.49
C ASN A 67 4.11 11.73 -12.76
N ASN A 68 2.95 12.40 -12.93
CA ASN A 68 2.65 13.63 -12.19
C ASN A 68 2.62 13.42 -10.67
N TRP A 69 2.17 12.26 -10.21
CA TRP A 69 2.26 11.90 -8.78
C TRP A 69 3.72 11.78 -8.32
N LEU A 70 4.57 11.10 -9.08
CA LEU A 70 5.99 10.92 -8.77
C LEU A 70 6.76 12.25 -8.79
N GLU A 71 6.47 13.13 -9.75
CA GLU A 71 7.06 14.48 -9.82
C GLU A 71 6.76 15.33 -8.59
N ASN A 72 5.60 15.14 -7.98
CA ASN A 72 5.13 15.86 -6.79
C ASN A 72 5.25 15.04 -5.51
N MET A 73 6.00 13.93 -5.52
CA MET A 73 6.15 13.06 -4.34
C MET A 73 6.80 13.78 -3.18
N VAL A 74 6.41 13.38 -1.99
CA VAL A 74 6.99 13.78 -0.71
C VAL A 74 7.59 12.57 -0.01
N ASP A 75 8.41 12.79 1.03
CA ASP A 75 8.94 11.70 1.84
C ASP A 75 7.81 10.84 2.43
N TRP A 76 8.02 9.53 2.40
CA TRP A 76 7.00 8.58 2.78
C TRP A 76 7.00 8.30 4.28
N GLY A 77 5.95 8.74 4.97
CA GLY A 77 5.74 8.43 6.38
C GLY A 77 5.32 6.97 6.58
N ILE A 78 6.21 6.16 7.14
CA ILE A 78 6.04 4.69 7.25
C ILE A 78 5.58 4.21 8.61
N SER A 79 5.58 5.04 9.65
CA SER A 79 5.14 4.62 10.98
C SER A 79 3.65 4.81 11.19
N ARG A 80 3.04 3.87 11.89
CA ARG A 80 1.63 3.92 12.30
C ARG A 80 1.52 3.65 13.79
N ASN A 81 0.79 4.52 14.50
CA ASN A 81 0.52 4.33 15.91
C ASN A 81 -0.70 3.40 16.08
N ARG A 82 -0.45 2.11 15.95
CA ARG A 82 -1.44 1.04 16.09
C ARG A 82 -0.86 -0.09 16.92
N TYR A 83 -1.72 -0.89 17.52
CA TYR A 83 -1.27 -2.06 18.27
C TYR A 83 -0.85 -3.20 17.35
N TRP A 84 -1.69 -3.55 16.37
CA TRP A 84 -1.46 -4.66 15.45
C TRP A 84 -0.94 -4.20 14.09
N GLY A 85 0.03 -4.90 13.61
CA GLY A 85 0.72 -4.70 12.33
C GLY A 85 2.14 -5.20 12.41
N CYS A 86 2.91 -5.09 11.33
CA CYS A 86 4.34 -5.42 11.30
C CYS A 86 5.12 -4.44 12.21
N PRO A 87 5.73 -4.87 13.30
CA PRO A 87 6.47 -3.99 14.20
C PRO A 87 7.67 -3.36 13.51
N MET A 88 7.92 -2.08 13.71
CA MET A 88 9.11 -1.42 13.17
C MET A 88 10.38 -2.00 13.82
N PRO A 89 11.37 -2.44 13.04
CA PRO A 89 12.59 -3.06 13.58
C PRO A 89 13.61 -1.99 14.02
N ILE A 90 13.17 -1.02 14.81
CA ILE A 90 14.01 0.11 15.25
C ILE A 90 14.07 0.13 16.78
N TRP A 91 15.30 0.17 17.31
CA TRP A 91 15.58 0.34 18.73
C TRP A 91 16.27 1.67 18.98
N ILE A 92 15.94 2.29 20.10
CA ILE A 92 16.52 3.55 20.56
C ILE A 92 17.17 3.33 21.91
N CYS A 93 18.42 3.77 22.07
CA CYS A 93 19.13 3.67 23.33
C CYS A 93 18.54 4.64 24.38
N ASP A 94 18.20 4.11 25.54
CA ASP A 94 17.61 4.87 26.64
C ASP A 94 18.63 5.85 27.26
N LYS A 95 19.95 5.60 27.07
CA LYS A 95 21.03 6.41 27.62
C LYS A 95 21.56 7.47 26.67
N CYS A 96 21.87 7.13 25.41
CA CYS A 96 22.51 8.05 24.44
C CYS A 96 21.63 8.41 23.26
N SER A 97 20.40 7.89 23.18
CA SER A 97 19.46 8.10 22.09
C SER A 97 19.96 7.63 20.71
N CYS A 98 21.03 6.82 20.66
CA CYS A 98 21.46 6.14 19.44
C CYS A 98 20.31 5.29 18.90
N LYS A 99 20.14 5.31 17.57
CA LYS A 99 19.09 4.55 16.86
C LYS A 99 19.74 3.41 16.11
N HIS A 100 19.18 2.23 16.21
CA HIS A 100 19.63 1.06 15.47
C HIS A 100 18.47 0.39 14.77
N VAL A 101 18.65 0.02 13.51
CA VAL A 101 17.65 -0.68 12.68
C VAL A 101 18.14 -2.10 12.47
N ILE A 102 17.37 -3.08 12.88
CA ILE A 102 17.69 -4.50 12.72
C ILE A 102 17.28 -4.97 11.34
N GLY A 103 18.22 -5.55 10.60
CA GLY A 103 18.04 -6.06 9.26
C GLY A 103 17.85 -7.58 9.16
N SER A 104 18.15 -8.34 10.22
CA SER A 104 18.02 -9.80 10.22
C SER A 104 17.83 -10.39 11.61
N LEU A 105 17.36 -11.66 11.67
CA LEU A 105 17.26 -12.39 12.94
C LEU A 105 18.66 -12.69 13.54
N ASP A 106 19.67 -12.90 12.72
CA ASP A 106 21.04 -13.15 13.19
C ASP A 106 21.62 -11.89 13.83
N GLU A 107 21.38 -10.71 13.24
CA GLU A 107 21.75 -9.45 13.84
C GLU A 107 21.00 -9.23 15.16
N LEU A 108 19.67 -9.45 15.18
CA LEU A 108 18.85 -9.38 16.40
C LEU A 108 19.42 -10.28 17.49
N GLN A 109 19.75 -11.55 17.17
CA GLN A 109 20.31 -12.52 18.13
C GLN A 109 21.66 -12.05 18.68
N SER A 110 22.48 -11.42 17.86
CA SER A 110 23.82 -10.94 18.28
C SER A 110 23.80 -9.77 19.25
N MET A 111 22.68 -9.01 19.27
CA MET A 111 22.54 -7.78 20.05
C MET A 111 21.59 -7.91 21.24
N VAL A 112 20.76 -8.96 21.26
CA VAL A 112 19.75 -9.15 22.32
C VAL A 112 20.42 -9.29 23.70
N VAL A 113 19.80 -8.63 24.71
CA VAL A 113 20.29 -8.66 26.10
C VAL A 113 19.75 -9.87 26.86
N GLU A 114 18.52 -10.25 26.56
CA GLU A 114 17.85 -11.40 27.16
C GLU A 114 18.47 -12.71 26.71
N ASN A 115 18.49 -13.71 27.58
CA ASN A 115 18.94 -15.06 27.22
C ASN A 115 17.82 -15.85 26.52
N ILE A 116 17.53 -15.47 25.26
CA ILE A 116 16.49 -16.05 24.43
C ILE A 116 17.04 -16.48 23.07
N ASN A 117 16.39 -17.44 22.42
CA ASN A 117 16.58 -17.69 21.01
C ASN A 117 15.55 -16.89 20.22
N VAL A 118 15.99 -15.87 19.47
CA VAL A 118 15.07 -14.97 18.72
C VAL A 118 14.32 -15.69 17.60
N ARG A 119 14.79 -16.85 17.13
CA ARG A 119 14.09 -17.66 16.11
C ARG A 119 12.85 -18.35 16.64
N ASP A 120 12.74 -18.51 17.97
CA ASP A 120 11.56 -19.10 18.64
C ASP A 120 10.58 -18.00 19.10
N LEU A 121 10.90 -16.73 18.87
CA LEU A 121 10.12 -15.61 19.31
C LEU A 121 9.01 -15.26 18.30
N GLU A 122 7.82 -14.99 18.80
CA GLU A 122 6.78 -14.30 18.03
C GLU A 122 7.18 -12.84 17.82
N LEU A 123 7.40 -12.44 16.56
CA LEU A 123 7.89 -11.09 16.21
C LEU A 123 6.82 -10.00 16.24
N HIS A 124 5.58 -10.32 16.61
CA HIS A 124 4.52 -9.36 16.80
C HIS A 124 4.46 -8.82 18.24
N ARG A 125 3.70 -7.77 18.42
CA ARG A 125 3.37 -7.24 19.75
C ARG A 125 2.44 -8.20 20.49
N PRO A 126 2.58 -8.38 21.81
CA PRO A 126 3.49 -7.65 22.71
C PRO A 126 4.89 -8.25 22.82
N TYR A 127 5.17 -9.39 22.21
CA TYR A 127 6.35 -10.19 22.49
C TYR A 127 7.64 -9.47 22.10
N ILE A 128 7.71 -8.92 20.90
CA ILE A 128 8.89 -8.18 20.41
C ILE A 128 9.18 -6.92 21.20
N ASP A 129 8.17 -6.33 21.87
CA ASP A 129 8.34 -5.12 22.68
C ASP A 129 9.16 -5.39 23.96
N ASN A 130 9.28 -6.66 24.39
CA ASN A 130 10.06 -7.10 25.53
C ASN A 130 11.50 -7.48 25.17
N VAL A 131 11.90 -7.29 23.93
CA VAL A 131 13.26 -7.57 23.45
C VAL A 131 14.08 -6.30 23.50
N HIS A 132 15.15 -6.32 24.30
CA HIS A 132 16.07 -5.20 24.43
C HIS A 132 17.41 -5.52 23.78
N LEU A 133 18.07 -4.50 23.25
CA LEU A 133 19.37 -4.66 22.61
C LEU A 133 20.46 -3.94 23.40
N LYS A 134 21.67 -4.42 23.25
CA LYS A 134 22.86 -3.74 23.74
C LYS A 134 23.25 -2.64 22.77
N CYS A 135 23.34 -1.39 23.25
CA CYS A 135 23.71 -0.26 22.41
C CYS A 135 25.17 -0.39 21.93
N PRO A 136 25.41 -0.32 20.61
CA PRO A 136 26.77 -0.42 20.06
C PRO A 136 27.65 0.79 20.42
N GLU A 137 27.04 1.96 20.67
CA GLU A 137 27.77 3.19 20.95
C GLU A 137 28.19 3.33 22.44
N CYS A 138 27.29 3.00 23.36
CA CYS A 138 27.55 3.28 24.79
C CYS A 138 27.39 2.06 25.72
N GLY A 139 27.06 0.89 25.16
CA GLY A 139 26.79 -0.33 25.91
C GLY A 139 25.52 -0.31 26.77
N GLY A 140 24.71 0.75 26.70
CA GLY A 140 23.42 0.87 27.40
C GLY A 140 22.34 -0.02 26.77
N VAL A 141 21.16 -0.04 27.40
CA VAL A 141 20.00 -0.78 26.92
C VAL A 141 19.27 0.04 25.86
N MET A 142 18.77 -0.62 24.83
CA MET A 142 17.93 -0.04 23.79
C MET A 142 16.55 -0.68 23.84
N SER A 143 15.53 0.17 23.73
CA SER A 143 14.11 -0.23 23.67
C SER A 143 13.55 -0.03 22.27
N ARG A 144 12.66 -0.93 21.82
CA ARG A 144 12.03 -0.86 20.51
C ARG A 144 11.02 0.31 20.46
N VAL A 145 10.93 0.98 19.32
CA VAL A 145 9.85 1.95 19.07
C VAL A 145 8.50 1.24 19.01
N SER A 146 7.47 1.80 19.63
CA SER A 146 6.15 1.16 19.73
C SER A 146 5.32 1.16 18.43
N ASP A 147 5.76 1.90 17.43
CA ASP A 147 5.06 1.99 16.14
C ASP A 147 5.14 0.67 15.34
N VAL A 148 4.18 0.53 14.42
CA VAL A 148 4.18 -0.53 13.40
C VAL A 148 4.37 0.09 12.02
N MET A 149 4.78 -0.74 11.05
CA MET A 149 4.97 -0.33 9.66
C MET A 149 3.64 0.07 9.01
N ASP A 150 3.72 0.94 8.04
CA ASP A 150 2.63 1.17 7.09
C ASP A 150 2.37 -0.10 6.27
N VAL A 151 1.14 -0.54 6.21
CA VAL A 151 0.72 -1.72 5.42
C VAL A 151 1.10 -1.61 3.93
N TRP A 152 1.25 -0.39 3.41
CA TRP A 152 1.75 -0.17 2.06
C TRP A 152 3.24 -0.50 1.90
N PHE A 153 4.01 -0.41 2.99
CA PHE A 153 5.39 -0.90 3.00
C PHE A 153 5.40 -2.42 2.91
N ASP A 154 4.59 -3.10 3.72
CA ASP A 154 4.51 -4.57 3.70
C ASP A 154 4.14 -5.08 2.30
N SER A 155 3.09 -4.52 1.69
CA SER A 155 2.65 -4.89 0.34
C SER A 155 3.67 -4.54 -0.76
N GLY A 156 4.37 -3.41 -0.61
CA GLY A 156 5.42 -2.97 -1.55
C GLY A 156 6.72 -3.77 -1.44
N ALA A 157 6.97 -4.40 -0.27
CA ALA A 157 8.11 -5.28 -0.02
C ALA A 157 7.89 -6.73 -0.50
N MET A 158 6.66 -7.09 -0.88
CA MET A 158 6.31 -8.48 -1.28
C MET A 158 7.15 -9.05 -2.41
N PRO A 159 7.63 -8.31 -3.43
CA PRO A 159 8.56 -8.85 -4.42
C PRO A 159 9.79 -9.53 -3.82
N TYR A 160 10.23 -9.07 -2.65
CA TYR A 160 11.35 -9.63 -1.89
C TYR A 160 10.88 -10.61 -0.81
N GLY A 161 9.88 -10.20 -0.03
CA GLY A 161 9.40 -10.93 1.14
C GLY A 161 8.83 -12.31 0.82
N GLN A 162 8.15 -12.48 -0.32
CA GLN A 162 7.60 -13.78 -0.72
C GLN A 162 8.67 -14.86 -0.96
N TYR A 163 9.91 -14.47 -1.23
CA TYR A 163 11.05 -15.36 -1.42
C TYR A 163 11.97 -15.41 -0.19
N HIS A 164 11.72 -14.61 0.82
CA HIS A 164 12.62 -14.37 1.94
C HIS A 164 14.01 -13.87 1.45
N TYR A 165 14.03 -13.13 0.35
CA TYR A 165 15.25 -12.57 -0.22
C TYR A 165 15.80 -11.41 0.68
N PRO A 166 17.12 -11.28 0.90
CA PRO A 166 18.20 -12.03 0.25
C PRO A 166 18.67 -13.31 0.98
N PHE A 167 17.99 -13.73 2.06
CA PHE A 167 18.44 -14.80 2.94
C PHE A 167 18.18 -16.20 2.36
N GLU A 168 17.10 -16.35 1.59
CA GLU A 168 16.67 -17.62 1.00
C GLU A 168 16.23 -17.40 -0.46
N ASN A 169 16.09 -18.48 -1.22
CA ASN A 169 15.50 -18.54 -2.56
C ASN A 169 16.06 -17.51 -3.56
N LYS A 170 17.33 -17.18 -3.46
CA LYS A 170 17.98 -16.14 -4.28
C LYS A 170 17.85 -16.43 -5.79
N GLU A 171 18.15 -17.64 -6.22
CA GLU A 171 18.06 -18.03 -7.64
C GLU A 171 16.62 -17.94 -8.16
N LEU A 172 15.63 -18.34 -7.35
CA LEU A 172 14.23 -18.23 -7.72
C LEU A 172 13.81 -16.77 -7.83
N PHE A 173 14.20 -15.93 -6.88
CA PHE A 173 13.97 -14.49 -6.95
C PHE A 173 14.57 -13.89 -8.23
N GLU A 174 15.84 -14.13 -8.50
CA GLU A 174 16.55 -13.59 -9.67
C GLU A 174 15.92 -14.05 -11.00
N SER A 175 15.32 -15.24 -11.04
CA SER A 175 14.63 -15.75 -12.23
C SER A 175 13.25 -15.12 -12.49
N GLN A 176 12.62 -14.54 -11.46
CA GLN A 176 11.26 -14.03 -11.54
C GLN A 176 11.14 -12.52 -11.30
N PHE A 177 12.23 -11.86 -10.95
CA PHE A 177 12.27 -10.42 -10.71
C PHE A 177 12.93 -9.69 -11.89
N PRO A 178 12.35 -8.61 -12.42
CA PRO A 178 11.02 -8.06 -12.13
C PRO A 178 9.87 -8.93 -12.66
N ALA A 179 8.70 -8.87 -12.02
CA ALA A 179 7.50 -9.57 -12.47
C ALA A 179 7.13 -9.20 -13.93
N ASP A 180 6.63 -10.16 -14.71
CA ASP A 180 6.27 -9.89 -16.10
C ASP A 180 5.09 -8.93 -16.22
N PHE A 181 4.07 -9.05 -15.37
CA PHE A 181 3.01 -8.06 -15.27
C PHE A 181 2.33 -8.04 -13.90
N ILE A 182 1.67 -6.91 -13.60
CA ILE A 182 0.71 -6.75 -12.50
C ILE A 182 -0.59 -6.15 -13.04
N ALA A 183 -1.71 -6.40 -12.34
CA ALA A 183 -3.01 -5.87 -12.71
C ALA A 183 -3.80 -5.47 -11.47
N GLU A 184 -4.18 -4.19 -11.37
CA GLU A 184 -4.98 -3.65 -10.28
C GLU A 184 -5.75 -2.39 -10.73
N GLY A 185 -6.55 -1.83 -9.84
CA GLY A 185 -7.34 -0.63 -10.09
C GLY A 185 -6.50 0.64 -10.25
N VAL A 186 -7.03 1.63 -10.93
CA VAL A 186 -6.37 2.93 -11.21
C VAL A 186 -6.03 3.72 -9.93
N ASP A 187 -6.74 3.47 -8.82
CA ASP A 187 -6.46 4.06 -7.51
C ASP A 187 -5.12 3.62 -6.94
N GLN A 188 -4.58 2.47 -7.38
CA GLN A 188 -3.28 1.95 -6.95
C GLN A 188 -2.08 2.75 -7.47
N THR A 189 -2.27 3.71 -8.34
CA THR A 189 -1.27 4.76 -8.62
C THR A 189 -0.90 5.58 -7.38
N ARG A 190 -1.76 5.60 -6.35
CA ARG A 190 -1.52 6.22 -5.04
C ARG A 190 -1.53 5.20 -3.90
N GLY A 191 -1.26 3.95 -4.20
CA GLY A 191 -1.22 2.83 -3.28
C GLY A 191 -0.14 1.84 -3.69
N TRP A 192 -0.53 0.63 -4.07
CA TRP A 192 0.39 -0.48 -4.32
C TRP A 192 1.40 -0.23 -5.43
N PHE A 193 1.02 0.35 -6.57
CA PHE A 193 1.98 0.65 -7.64
C PHE A 193 3.07 1.61 -7.17
N ASN A 194 2.70 2.62 -6.35
CA ASN A 194 3.66 3.56 -5.79
C ASN A 194 4.60 2.88 -4.78
N SER A 195 4.07 2.06 -3.86
CA SER A 195 4.91 1.38 -2.87
C SER A 195 5.85 0.36 -3.51
N LEU A 196 5.38 -0.39 -4.51
CA LEU A 196 6.21 -1.32 -5.28
C LEU A 196 7.39 -0.62 -5.94
N ILE A 197 7.13 0.43 -6.71
CA ILE A 197 8.20 1.10 -7.48
C ILE A 197 9.16 1.87 -6.56
N CYS A 198 8.67 2.47 -5.49
CA CYS A 198 9.53 3.16 -4.52
C CYS A 198 10.50 2.18 -3.84
N ILE A 199 9.99 1.08 -3.28
CA ILE A 199 10.83 0.11 -2.58
C ILE A 199 11.79 -0.56 -3.57
N SER A 200 11.31 -1.03 -4.71
CA SER A 200 12.16 -1.74 -5.67
C SER A 200 13.25 -0.85 -6.27
N THR A 201 12.96 0.42 -6.55
CA THR A 201 13.98 1.36 -7.05
C THR A 201 15.02 1.65 -5.97
N ILE A 202 14.62 1.85 -4.72
CA ILE A 202 15.56 2.10 -3.61
C ILE A 202 16.46 0.88 -3.34
N VAL A 203 15.91 -0.34 -3.42
CA VAL A 203 16.63 -1.58 -3.07
C VAL A 203 17.41 -2.14 -4.26
N SER A 204 16.85 -2.13 -5.47
CA SER A 204 17.38 -2.82 -6.65
C SER A 204 17.70 -1.90 -7.82
N GLY A 205 17.41 -0.61 -7.74
CA GLY A 205 17.63 0.36 -8.81
C GLY A 205 16.65 0.25 -9.99
N VAL A 206 15.68 -0.65 -9.95
CA VAL A 206 14.73 -0.92 -11.05
C VAL A 206 13.31 -1.10 -10.52
N SER A 207 12.31 -1.02 -11.43
CA SER A 207 10.92 -1.39 -11.10
C SER A 207 10.82 -2.89 -10.81
N SER A 208 9.96 -3.29 -9.86
CA SER A 208 9.66 -4.69 -9.57
C SER A 208 8.70 -5.35 -10.58
N PHE A 209 8.23 -4.62 -11.58
CA PHE A 209 7.32 -5.11 -12.62
C PHE A 209 7.62 -4.46 -13.97
N LYS A 210 7.39 -5.21 -15.05
CA LYS A 210 7.64 -4.79 -16.45
C LYS A 210 6.40 -4.18 -17.10
N ASN A 211 5.22 -4.74 -16.81
CA ASN A 211 3.96 -4.37 -17.45
C ASN A 211 2.87 -4.15 -16.38
N VAL A 212 1.98 -3.19 -16.62
CA VAL A 212 0.83 -2.92 -15.73
C VAL A 212 -0.45 -2.86 -16.54
N VAL A 213 -1.40 -3.71 -16.22
CA VAL A 213 -2.77 -3.62 -16.70
C VAL A 213 -3.60 -2.89 -15.64
N VAL A 214 -4.09 -1.69 -15.97
CA VAL A 214 -4.83 -0.85 -15.03
C VAL A 214 -6.32 -1.03 -15.26
N ASN A 215 -7.00 -1.58 -14.26
CA ASN A 215 -8.44 -1.74 -14.30
C ASN A 215 -9.14 -0.47 -13.82
N ASP A 216 -10.28 -0.14 -14.45
CA ASP A 216 -11.15 0.93 -13.97
C ASP A 216 -12.27 0.35 -13.08
N MET A 217 -13.12 1.23 -12.57
CA MET A 217 -14.16 0.86 -11.62
C MET A 217 -15.33 0.14 -12.28
N VAL A 218 -15.92 -0.80 -11.54
CA VAL A 218 -17.24 -1.34 -11.86
C VAL A 218 -18.30 -0.45 -11.20
N LEU A 219 -19.17 0.11 -12.04
CA LEU A 219 -20.26 1.00 -11.67
C LEU A 219 -21.60 0.26 -11.71
N ASP A 220 -22.63 0.81 -11.10
CA ASP A 220 -24.00 0.29 -11.29
C ASP A 220 -24.48 0.50 -12.74
N GLY A 221 -25.62 -0.08 -13.11
CA GLY A 221 -26.20 0.03 -14.45
C GLY A 221 -26.48 1.46 -14.91
N PHE A 222 -26.56 2.42 -13.99
CA PHE A 222 -26.73 3.85 -14.26
C PHE A 222 -25.40 4.62 -14.34
N GLY A 223 -24.27 3.95 -14.14
CA GLY A 223 -22.94 4.56 -14.17
C GLY A 223 -22.57 5.28 -12.87
N LYS A 224 -23.22 4.97 -11.74
CA LYS A 224 -22.87 5.51 -10.43
C LYS A 224 -21.96 4.56 -9.67
N LYS A 225 -21.05 5.12 -8.89
CA LYS A 225 -20.19 4.34 -7.99
C LYS A 225 -21.06 3.57 -6.99
N MET A 226 -20.82 2.27 -6.88
CA MET A 226 -21.51 1.41 -5.92
C MET A 226 -21.03 1.69 -4.50
N SER A 227 -21.97 1.78 -3.55
CA SER A 227 -21.66 1.89 -2.13
C SER A 227 -22.76 1.29 -1.26
N LYS A 228 -22.36 0.75 -0.10
CA LYS A 228 -23.31 0.19 0.89
C LYS A 228 -24.31 1.23 1.40
N SER A 229 -23.85 2.48 1.55
CA SER A 229 -24.69 3.58 2.05
C SER A 229 -25.77 4.03 1.04
N VAL A 230 -25.53 3.83 -0.25
CA VAL A 230 -26.49 4.16 -1.34
C VAL A 230 -27.41 2.98 -1.64
N GLY A 231 -26.99 1.76 -1.30
CA GLY A 231 -27.79 0.55 -1.53
C GLY A 231 -27.81 0.06 -2.99
N ASN A 232 -26.88 0.56 -3.82
CA ASN A 232 -26.76 0.22 -5.24
C ASN A 232 -25.67 -0.83 -5.52
N ILE A 233 -25.28 -1.59 -4.50
CA ILE A 233 -24.28 -2.66 -4.64
C ILE A 233 -24.91 -3.87 -5.32
N ILE A 234 -24.22 -4.39 -6.32
CA ILE A 234 -24.48 -5.70 -6.89
C ILE A 234 -23.68 -6.72 -6.08
N ASP A 235 -24.35 -7.73 -5.55
CA ASP A 235 -23.71 -8.79 -4.79
C ASP A 235 -23.01 -9.77 -5.75
N PRO A 236 -21.67 -9.80 -5.77
CA PRO A 236 -20.93 -10.66 -6.69
C PRO A 236 -21.20 -12.15 -6.44
N ILE A 237 -21.41 -12.56 -5.20
CA ILE A 237 -21.71 -13.98 -4.87
C ILE A 237 -23.05 -14.41 -5.46
N LYS A 238 -24.04 -13.54 -5.40
CA LYS A 238 -25.34 -13.81 -6.03
C LYS A 238 -25.21 -13.95 -7.55
N GLU A 239 -24.45 -13.07 -8.20
CA GLU A 239 -24.19 -13.13 -9.65
C GLU A 239 -23.46 -14.43 -10.03
N LEU A 240 -22.38 -14.77 -9.28
CA LEU A 240 -21.62 -16.00 -9.48
C LEU A 240 -22.48 -17.27 -9.30
N ASN A 241 -23.35 -17.28 -8.31
CA ASN A 241 -24.27 -18.41 -8.06
C ASN A 241 -25.38 -18.50 -9.13
N THR A 242 -25.76 -17.37 -9.73
CA THR A 242 -26.85 -17.33 -10.74
C THR A 242 -26.35 -17.71 -12.13
N TYR A 243 -25.19 -17.19 -12.55
CA TYR A 243 -24.71 -17.33 -13.93
C TYR A 243 -23.46 -18.23 -14.06
N GLY A 244 -22.78 -18.52 -12.97
CA GLY A 244 -21.49 -19.19 -12.95
C GLY A 244 -20.33 -18.22 -13.09
N ALA A 245 -19.16 -18.61 -12.54
CA ALA A 245 -17.97 -17.77 -12.51
C ALA A 245 -17.44 -17.43 -13.92
N ASP A 246 -17.46 -18.39 -14.82
CA ASP A 246 -16.95 -18.20 -16.18
C ASP A 246 -17.75 -17.15 -16.96
N VAL A 247 -19.08 -17.18 -16.83
CA VAL A 247 -19.97 -16.21 -17.49
C VAL A 247 -19.74 -14.80 -16.96
N VAL A 248 -19.69 -14.64 -15.64
CA VAL A 248 -19.47 -13.32 -15.01
C VAL A 248 -18.10 -12.75 -15.39
N ARG A 249 -17.05 -13.56 -15.29
CA ARG A 249 -15.67 -13.15 -15.67
C ARG A 249 -15.58 -12.79 -17.16
N TRP A 250 -16.18 -13.60 -18.02
CA TRP A 250 -16.22 -13.31 -19.45
C TRP A 250 -16.94 -12.00 -19.74
N TYR A 251 -18.11 -11.80 -19.13
CA TYR A 251 -18.86 -10.55 -19.28
C TYR A 251 -18.04 -9.34 -18.89
N MET A 252 -17.36 -9.38 -17.75
CA MET A 252 -16.53 -8.26 -17.28
C MET A 252 -15.37 -7.92 -18.21
N LEU A 253 -14.81 -8.91 -18.92
CA LEU A 253 -13.72 -8.69 -19.87
C LEU A 253 -14.22 -8.32 -21.27
N TYR A 254 -15.43 -8.78 -21.64
CA TYR A 254 -16.01 -8.58 -22.98
C TYR A 254 -16.79 -7.28 -23.10
N ALA A 255 -17.50 -6.87 -22.07
CA ALA A 255 -18.49 -5.78 -22.14
C ALA A 255 -17.86 -4.40 -22.37
N SER A 256 -16.62 -4.19 -21.93
CA SER A 256 -15.84 -2.97 -22.16
C SER A 256 -14.35 -3.25 -21.99
N PRO A 257 -13.45 -2.43 -22.57
CA PRO A 257 -12.04 -2.47 -22.22
C PRO A 257 -11.85 -2.31 -20.71
N VAL A 258 -10.98 -3.14 -20.11
CA VAL A 258 -10.80 -3.20 -18.64
C VAL A 258 -10.35 -1.88 -17.99
N TRP A 259 -9.77 -1.00 -18.79
CA TRP A 259 -9.33 0.35 -18.36
C TRP A 259 -10.38 1.46 -18.56
N THR A 260 -11.63 1.08 -18.84
CA THR A 260 -12.78 2.00 -18.87
C THR A 260 -13.81 1.56 -17.82
N PRO A 261 -14.54 2.51 -17.19
CA PRO A 261 -15.56 2.16 -16.21
C PRO A 261 -16.61 1.22 -16.80
N LEU A 262 -16.82 0.06 -16.18
CA LEU A 262 -17.84 -0.89 -16.58
C LEU A 262 -19.16 -0.56 -15.90
N LYS A 263 -20.20 -0.25 -16.66
CA LYS A 263 -21.58 -0.23 -16.17
C LYS A 263 -22.09 -1.67 -16.12
N TYR A 264 -22.10 -2.23 -14.92
CA TYR A 264 -22.50 -3.63 -14.75
C TYR A 264 -24.02 -3.81 -14.90
N ASP A 265 -24.40 -4.76 -15.76
CA ASP A 265 -25.79 -5.18 -15.96
C ASP A 265 -25.87 -6.71 -15.96
N SER A 266 -26.65 -7.27 -15.04
CA SER A 266 -26.91 -8.73 -14.95
C SER A 266 -27.53 -9.31 -16.23
N ASN A 267 -28.25 -8.49 -17.02
CA ASN A 267 -28.76 -8.93 -18.33
C ASN A 267 -27.63 -9.23 -19.30
N GLY A 268 -26.50 -8.52 -19.21
CA GLY A 268 -25.31 -8.81 -20.00
C GLY A 268 -24.73 -10.19 -19.70
N CYS A 269 -24.72 -10.61 -18.43
CA CYS A 269 -24.34 -11.97 -18.05
C CYS A 269 -25.29 -13.01 -18.67
N LYS A 270 -26.62 -12.77 -18.62
CA LYS A 270 -27.62 -13.64 -19.25
C LYS A 270 -27.41 -13.76 -20.75
N GLU A 271 -27.06 -12.66 -21.39
CA GLU A 271 -26.78 -12.63 -22.83
C GLU A 271 -25.53 -13.46 -23.19
N VAL A 272 -24.44 -13.26 -22.45
CA VAL A 272 -23.19 -14.05 -22.61
C VAL A 272 -23.47 -15.54 -22.39
N HIS A 273 -24.21 -15.88 -21.33
CA HIS A 273 -24.57 -17.27 -21.07
C HIS A 273 -25.34 -17.90 -22.23
N SER A 274 -26.38 -17.22 -22.75
CA SER A 274 -27.25 -17.76 -23.79
C SER A 274 -26.60 -17.76 -25.19
N LYS A 275 -25.83 -16.72 -25.54
CA LYS A 275 -25.28 -16.54 -26.89
C LYS A 275 -23.89 -17.14 -27.09
N PHE A 276 -23.11 -17.30 -26.03
CA PHE A 276 -21.77 -17.82 -26.10
C PHE A 276 -21.61 -19.17 -25.39
N PHE A 277 -21.87 -19.25 -24.07
CA PHE A 277 -21.58 -20.48 -23.34
C PHE A 277 -22.51 -21.64 -23.67
N ASN A 278 -23.80 -21.39 -23.90
CA ASN A 278 -24.72 -22.48 -24.30
C ASN A 278 -24.36 -23.07 -25.67
N PRO A 279 -24.12 -22.27 -26.73
CA PRO A 279 -23.64 -22.83 -28.01
C PRO A 279 -22.28 -23.53 -27.91
N LEU A 280 -21.37 -23.05 -27.05
CA LEU A 280 -20.07 -23.67 -26.85
C LEU A 280 -20.16 -25.07 -26.21
N LYS A 281 -21.17 -25.28 -25.35
CA LYS A 281 -21.39 -26.57 -24.65
C LYS A 281 -22.12 -27.60 -25.48
N ASN A 282 -22.84 -27.17 -26.50
CA ASN A 282 -23.58 -28.05 -27.44
C ASN A 282 -22.68 -28.47 -28.61
#